data_a0e4d998d0c49f0b018fa592c8dbb8c5
#
_entry.id   a0e4d998d0c49f0b018fa592c8dbb8c5
#
_cell.length_a   1.000
_cell.length_b   1.000
_cell.length_c   1.000
_cell.angle_alpha   90.00
_cell.angle_beta   90.00
_cell.angle_gamma   90.00
#
_symmetry.space_group_name_H-M   'P 1'
#
loop_
_entity.id
_entity.type
_entity.pdbx_description
1 polymer ?
#
loop_
_entity_poly.entity_id
_entity_poly.type
_entity_poly.pdbx_seq_one_letter_code
_entity_poly.pdbx_strand_id
1 'polypeptide(L)'
;MPRRVVATQHRARWLRGRSYKLGPQLDTFLVCAATAVVLNRVVLIILGYPQVGSRNPGGIHISHSIYGGIMMLVAMIAAISFLAPSARWFVAVLGGLGFGWYVDELGKYVSNAGYLFEPALALIYITFVVLFLVARTLAGRAYGPDDALANALESLKSAGVGALDDAQRREALRRFDVAAPEGEFADHVRVLLSDAPASPPRPPGPWRRLQVRVRARYVAWSHRRSFTITIEVFFFLMAASTLGGAIGVSVDGPGITKPSEKVATYAAVVAGVLVIVGIARLRRNRLAALRWFERALLIWILVVQVYMFKQMQLAAVIGLAVDLFIWAMVRSAIAIEERRVLLDEDSPVPAPEAAEPLAT
;
A
#
# COMPACT_ATOMS: atom_id res chain seq x y z
N MET A 1 10.45 43.43 11.16
CA MET A 1 10.48 42.13 10.48
C MET A 1 10.75 41.04 11.52
N PRO A 2 9.80 40.16 11.89
CA PRO A 2 10.05 39.10 12.85
C PRO A 2 10.81 37.96 12.15
N ARG A 3 11.97 37.62 12.71
CA ARG A 3 12.75 36.42 12.34
C ARG A 3 11.87 35.18 12.62
N ARG A 4 11.44 34.48 11.55
CA ARG A 4 10.93 33.11 11.67
C ARG A 4 12.05 32.25 12.22
N VAL A 5 11.92 31.84 13.46
CA VAL A 5 12.73 30.77 14.05
C VAL A 5 12.37 29.49 13.30
N VAL A 6 13.24 29.12 12.36
CA VAL A 6 13.20 27.81 11.71
C VAL A 6 13.59 26.81 12.80
N ALA A 7 12.60 26.14 13.34
CA ALA A 7 12.83 24.96 14.17
C ALA A 7 13.48 23.89 13.29
N THR A 8 14.80 23.87 13.28
CA THR A 8 15.60 22.78 12.71
C THR A 8 15.32 21.52 13.53
N GLN A 9 14.30 20.77 13.10
CA GLN A 9 14.09 19.42 13.61
C GLN A 9 15.39 18.63 13.34
N HIS A 10 16.10 18.25 14.39
CA HIS A 10 17.20 17.29 14.38
C HIS A 10 16.67 15.90 13.94
N ARG A 11 16.35 15.75 12.67
CA ARG A 11 16.12 14.43 12.09
C ARG A 11 17.44 13.68 12.11
N ALA A 12 17.42 12.45 12.59
CA ALA A 12 18.58 11.57 12.52
C ALA A 12 19.12 11.57 11.08
N ARG A 13 20.42 11.80 10.89
CA ARG A 13 21.06 12.01 9.57
C ARG A 13 20.76 10.89 8.58
N TRP A 14 20.63 9.65 9.06
CA TRP A 14 20.33 8.48 8.23
C TRP A 14 18.90 8.43 7.67
N LEU A 15 17.98 9.28 8.16
CA LEU A 15 16.60 9.43 7.64
C LEU A 15 16.47 10.50 6.57
N ARG A 16 17.53 11.19 6.18
CA ARG A 16 17.53 12.19 5.11
C ARG A 16 17.70 11.52 3.75
N GLY A 17 17.15 12.11 2.71
CA GLY A 17 17.32 11.64 1.34
C GLY A 17 16.50 10.39 1.00
N ARG A 18 15.19 10.42 1.19
CA ARG A 18 14.30 9.31 0.85
C ARG A 18 14.20 9.11 -0.66
N SER A 19 14.24 7.84 -1.08
CA SER A 19 13.96 7.47 -2.46
C SER A 19 12.50 7.80 -2.84
N TYR A 20 12.28 8.44 -3.98
CA TYR A 20 10.94 8.65 -4.55
C TYR A 20 10.25 7.32 -4.94
N LYS A 21 11.01 6.23 -5.07
CA LYS A 21 10.52 4.87 -5.33
C LYS A 21 10.20 4.09 -4.05
N LEU A 22 10.38 4.69 -2.85
CA LEU A 22 10.17 4.04 -1.56
C LEU A 22 8.78 3.42 -1.45
N GLY A 23 7.72 4.18 -1.74
CA GLY A 23 6.34 3.67 -1.68
C GLY A 23 6.13 2.43 -2.55
N PRO A 24 6.36 2.49 -3.88
CA PRO A 24 6.25 1.31 -4.75
C PRO A 24 7.14 0.13 -4.34
N GLN A 25 8.34 0.35 -3.79
CA GLN A 25 9.23 -0.71 -3.33
C GLN A 25 8.68 -1.40 -2.07
N LEU A 26 8.18 -0.63 -1.10
CA LEU A 26 7.54 -1.17 0.10
C LEU A 26 6.22 -1.91 -0.24
N ASP A 27 5.42 -1.36 -1.16
CA ASP A 27 4.22 -2.04 -1.64
C ASP A 27 4.57 -3.38 -2.32
N THR A 28 5.64 -3.42 -3.12
CA THR A 28 6.13 -4.67 -3.74
C THR A 28 6.57 -5.66 -2.67
N PHE A 29 7.34 -5.22 -1.68
CA PHE A 29 7.76 -6.08 -0.56
C PHE A 29 6.55 -6.67 0.16
N LEU A 30 5.57 -5.85 0.53
CA LEU A 30 4.36 -6.31 1.24
C LEU A 30 3.52 -7.28 0.40
N VAL A 31 3.34 -6.99 -0.90
CA VAL A 31 2.60 -7.88 -1.81
C VAL A 31 3.33 -9.22 -1.96
N CYS A 32 4.64 -9.21 -2.16
CA CYS A 32 5.43 -10.45 -2.26
C CYS A 32 5.38 -11.25 -0.95
N ALA A 33 5.47 -10.57 0.20
CA ALA A 33 5.38 -11.22 1.51
C ALA A 33 4.00 -11.86 1.73
N ALA A 34 2.92 -11.14 1.48
CA ALA A 34 1.57 -11.67 1.58
C ALA A 34 1.33 -12.85 0.61
N THR A 35 1.81 -12.71 -0.63
CA THR A 35 1.73 -13.79 -1.63
C THR A 35 2.49 -15.03 -1.18
N ALA A 36 3.67 -14.87 -0.57
CA ALA A 36 4.46 -16.00 -0.07
C ALA A 36 3.73 -16.74 1.05
N VAL A 37 3.10 -16.04 1.99
CA VAL A 37 2.28 -16.67 3.05
C VAL A 37 1.14 -17.49 2.44
N VAL A 38 0.37 -16.90 1.53
CA VAL A 38 -0.77 -17.58 0.91
C VAL A 38 -0.31 -18.77 0.08
N LEU A 39 0.72 -18.58 -0.75
CA LEU A 39 1.23 -19.63 -1.63
C LEU A 39 1.78 -20.81 -0.82
N ASN A 40 2.57 -20.52 0.23
CA ASN A 40 3.10 -21.55 1.13
C ASN A 40 1.97 -22.37 1.75
N ARG A 41 0.92 -21.71 2.26
CA ARG A 41 -0.25 -22.41 2.82
C ARG A 41 -0.97 -23.28 1.80
N VAL A 42 -1.21 -22.76 0.60
CA VAL A 42 -1.87 -23.51 -0.49
C VAL A 42 -1.02 -24.73 -0.87
N VAL A 43 0.29 -24.58 -1.04
CA VAL A 43 1.21 -25.66 -1.38
C VAL A 43 1.23 -26.72 -0.27
N LEU A 44 1.31 -26.31 1.01
CA LEU A 44 1.30 -27.24 2.14
C LEU A 44 -0.02 -28.02 2.23
N ILE A 45 -1.17 -27.40 1.96
CA ILE A 45 -2.47 -28.08 1.93
C ILE A 45 -2.50 -29.13 0.80
N ILE A 46 -2.08 -28.75 -0.42
CA ILE A 46 -2.08 -29.65 -1.59
C ILE A 46 -1.14 -30.85 -1.36
N LEU A 47 0.03 -30.61 -0.75
CA LEU A 47 1.03 -31.66 -0.50
C LEU A 47 0.76 -32.47 0.78
N GLY A 48 -0.31 -32.20 1.53
CA GLY A 48 -0.65 -32.90 2.76
C GLY A 48 0.36 -32.67 3.89
N TYR A 49 0.93 -31.45 3.98
CA TYR A 49 1.91 -31.05 5.01
C TYR A 49 3.15 -31.95 5.07
N PRO A 50 3.94 -32.06 3.99
CA PRO A 50 5.12 -32.92 3.97
C PRO A 50 6.13 -32.45 5.02
N GLN A 51 6.59 -33.39 5.84
CA GLN A 51 7.69 -33.15 6.77
C GLN A 51 9.01 -33.35 6.00
N VAL A 52 9.81 -32.31 5.90
CA VAL A 52 11.16 -32.38 5.34
C VAL A 52 12.12 -32.75 6.46
N GLY A 53 12.69 -33.94 6.39
CA GLY A 53 13.61 -34.47 7.38
C GLY A 53 13.27 -35.88 7.87
N SER A 54 14.09 -36.40 8.78
CA SER A 54 13.89 -37.75 9.33
C SER A 54 12.71 -37.81 10.31
N ARG A 55 11.85 -38.81 10.14
CA ARG A 55 10.78 -39.13 11.11
C ARG A 55 11.28 -39.87 12.34
N ASN A 56 12.55 -40.24 12.37
CA ASN A 56 13.13 -41.01 13.49
C ASN A 56 13.38 -40.07 14.69
N PRO A 57 13.22 -40.54 15.93
CA PRO A 57 13.64 -39.80 17.11
C PRO A 57 15.13 -39.44 17.01
N GLY A 58 15.45 -38.16 17.08
CA GLY A 58 16.81 -37.62 16.89
C GLY A 58 17.18 -37.24 15.45
N GLY A 59 16.28 -37.37 14.47
CA GLY A 59 16.50 -36.94 13.09
C GLY A 59 16.41 -35.39 12.93
N ILE A 60 17.19 -34.87 12.00
CA ILE A 60 17.19 -33.41 11.69
C ILE A 60 15.87 -33.05 11.02
N HIS A 61 15.10 -32.18 11.66
CA HIS A 61 13.92 -31.51 11.05
C HIS A 61 14.31 -30.15 10.49
N ILE A 62 14.24 -30.00 9.18
CA ILE A 62 14.52 -28.73 8.54
C ILE A 62 13.21 -27.91 8.48
N SER A 63 13.13 -26.87 9.29
CA SER A 63 12.00 -25.94 9.26
C SER A 63 12.01 -25.12 7.98
N HIS A 64 10.84 -24.91 7.39
CA HIS A 64 10.68 -24.05 6.21
C HIS A 64 11.09 -22.58 6.45
N SER A 65 11.16 -22.14 7.72
CA SER A 65 11.66 -20.81 8.09
C SER A 65 13.11 -20.58 7.64
N ILE A 66 13.93 -21.64 7.53
CA ILE A 66 15.32 -21.55 7.06
C ILE A 66 15.37 -21.03 5.62
N TYR A 67 14.49 -21.51 4.74
CA TYR A 67 14.41 -21.03 3.35
C TYR A 67 14.05 -19.54 3.29
N GLY A 68 13.08 -19.11 4.12
CA GLY A 68 12.74 -17.69 4.25
C GLY A 68 13.91 -16.85 4.75
N GLY A 69 14.63 -17.35 5.76
CA GLY A 69 15.84 -16.73 6.29
C GLY A 69 16.96 -16.59 5.25
N ILE A 70 17.21 -17.63 4.46
CA ILE A 70 18.21 -17.61 3.38
C ILE A 70 17.81 -16.59 2.30
N MET A 71 16.54 -16.54 1.89
CA MET A 71 16.06 -15.53 0.92
C MET A 71 16.28 -14.10 1.43
N MET A 72 15.98 -13.84 2.70
CA MET A 72 16.24 -12.54 3.33
C MET A 72 17.72 -12.22 3.40
N LEU A 73 18.58 -13.19 3.73
CA LEU A 73 20.03 -13.03 3.77
C LEU A 73 20.59 -12.69 2.39
N VAL A 74 20.15 -13.38 1.33
CA VAL A 74 20.55 -13.08 -0.06
C VAL A 74 20.08 -11.69 -0.47
N ALA A 75 18.85 -11.31 -0.10
CA ALA A 75 18.35 -9.96 -0.35
C ALA A 75 19.19 -8.90 0.37
N MET A 76 19.57 -9.13 1.63
CA MET A 76 20.41 -8.22 2.40
C MET A 76 21.82 -8.10 1.80
N ILE A 77 22.43 -9.21 1.40
CA ILE A 77 23.73 -9.21 0.71
C ILE A 77 23.63 -8.40 -0.59
N ALA A 78 22.55 -8.61 -1.37
CA ALA A 78 22.34 -7.83 -2.60
C ALA A 78 22.16 -6.33 -2.32
N ALA A 79 21.46 -5.96 -1.25
CA ALA A 79 21.27 -4.57 -0.85
C ALA A 79 22.60 -3.87 -0.51
N ILE A 80 23.52 -4.61 0.14
CA ILE A 80 24.84 -4.08 0.55
C ILE A 80 25.80 -4.06 -0.63
N SER A 81 25.76 -5.08 -1.50
CA SER A 81 26.77 -5.29 -2.55
C SER A 81 26.51 -4.50 -3.83
N PHE A 82 25.25 -4.23 -4.19
CA PHE A 82 24.92 -3.66 -5.51
C PHE A 82 24.31 -2.27 -5.42
N LEU A 83 24.88 -1.34 -6.17
CA LEU A 83 24.43 0.05 -6.24
C LEU A 83 23.33 0.29 -7.31
N ALA A 84 23.10 -0.67 -8.20
CA ALA A 84 22.15 -0.52 -9.29
C ALA A 84 20.69 -0.37 -8.79
N PRO A 85 19.87 0.49 -9.43
CA PRO A 85 18.46 0.65 -9.04
C PRO A 85 17.64 -0.65 -9.11
N SER A 86 18.02 -1.58 -9.99
CA SER A 86 17.42 -2.92 -10.11
C SER A 86 17.64 -3.77 -8.87
N ALA A 87 18.76 -3.61 -8.16
CA ALA A 87 19.04 -4.35 -6.93
C ALA A 87 17.99 -4.06 -5.86
N ARG A 88 17.52 -2.82 -5.71
CA ARG A 88 16.46 -2.46 -4.76
C ARG A 88 15.13 -3.15 -5.06
N TRP A 89 14.78 -3.34 -6.34
CA TRP A 89 13.59 -4.11 -6.73
C TRP A 89 13.78 -5.59 -6.45
N PHE A 90 14.96 -6.15 -6.73
CA PHE A 90 15.30 -7.51 -6.38
C PHE A 90 15.17 -7.73 -4.86
N VAL A 91 15.71 -6.82 -4.05
CA VAL A 91 15.60 -6.83 -2.58
C VAL A 91 14.15 -6.76 -2.12
N ALA A 92 13.32 -5.91 -2.73
CA ALA A 92 11.91 -5.81 -2.39
C ALA A 92 11.14 -7.11 -2.70
N VAL A 93 11.43 -7.75 -3.82
CA VAL A 93 10.78 -9.01 -4.21
C VAL A 93 11.29 -10.18 -3.35
N LEU A 94 12.61 -10.43 -3.36
CA LEU A 94 13.18 -11.59 -2.68
C LEU A 94 13.09 -11.47 -1.16
N GLY A 95 13.33 -10.27 -0.62
CA GLY A 95 13.17 -9.98 0.80
C GLY A 95 11.72 -10.13 1.25
N GLY A 96 10.76 -9.67 0.43
CA GLY A 96 9.33 -9.85 0.68
C GLY A 96 8.94 -11.34 0.68
N LEU A 97 9.32 -12.10 -0.35
CA LEU A 97 9.06 -13.54 -0.41
C LEU A 97 9.65 -14.27 0.79
N GLY A 98 10.92 -13.99 1.12
CA GLY A 98 11.62 -14.59 2.25
C GLY A 98 10.96 -14.25 3.58
N PHE A 99 10.58 -12.98 3.78
CA PHE A 99 9.90 -12.53 4.98
C PHE A 99 8.54 -13.18 5.16
N GLY A 100 7.71 -13.25 4.10
CA GLY A 100 6.40 -13.91 4.17
C GLY A 100 6.53 -15.39 4.50
N TRP A 101 7.49 -16.07 3.89
CA TRP A 101 7.77 -17.49 4.17
C TRP A 101 8.22 -17.69 5.62
N TYR A 102 9.11 -16.82 6.13
CA TYR A 102 9.57 -16.85 7.51
C TYR A 102 8.45 -16.61 8.52
N VAL A 103 7.63 -15.56 8.28
CA VAL A 103 6.53 -15.19 9.19
C VAL A 103 5.44 -16.26 9.25
N ASP A 104 5.19 -16.98 8.15
CA ASP A 104 4.23 -18.08 8.13
C ASP A 104 4.60 -19.21 9.12
N GLU A 105 5.88 -19.44 9.33
CA GLU A 105 6.39 -20.43 10.28
C GLU A 105 6.41 -19.93 11.75
N LEU A 106 6.40 -18.60 11.98
CA LEU A 106 6.40 -18.05 13.35
C LEU A 106 5.24 -18.54 14.19
N GLY A 107 4.11 -18.84 13.57
CA GLY A 107 2.96 -19.43 14.26
C GLY A 107 3.26 -20.73 15.00
N LYS A 108 4.19 -21.53 14.49
CA LYS A 108 4.62 -22.79 15.13
C LYS A 108 5.49 -22.53 16.37
N TYR A 109 6.31 -21.49 16.35
CA TYR A 109 7.20 -21.17 17.48
C TYR A 109 6.47 -20.51 18.64
N VAL A 110 5.35 -19.83 18.35
CA VAL A 110 4.55 -19.15 19.38
C VAL A 110 3.57 -20.13 20.07
N SER A 111 3.25 -21.26 19.45
CA SER A 111 2.35 -22.25 20.02
C SER A 111 2.80 -23.67 19.77
N ASN A 112 2.70 -24.52 20.79
CA ASN A 112 2.90 -25.98 20.64
C ASN A 112 1.73 -26.68 19.92
N ALA A 113 0.75 -25.95 19.41
CA ALA A 113 -0.54 -26.46 18.91
C ALA A 113 -0.60 -26.70 17.39
N GLY A 114 0.54 -26.61 16.67
CA GLY A 114 0.59 -26.93 15.23
C GLY A 114 0.24 -25.77 14.28
N TYR A 115 0.15 -26.07 12.97
CA TYR A 115 0.04 -25.08 11.88
C TYR A 115 -1.24 -24.23 11.85
N LEU A 116 -2.34 -24.72 12.39
CA LEU A 116 -3.68 -24.11 12.29
C LEU A 116 -4.12 -23.45 13.59
N PHE A 117 -3.17 -23.06 14.43
CA PHE A 117 -3.51 -22.37 15.68
C PHE A 117 -4.06 -20.96 15.37
N GLU A 118 -5.31 -20.71 15.74
CA GLU A 118 -6.04 -19.46 15.44
C GLU A 118 -5.28 -18.18 15.81
N PRO A 119 -4.63 -18.06 16.99
CA PRO A 119 -3.86 -16.85 17.34
C PRO A 119 -2.66 -16.59 16.44
N ALA A 120 -2.07 -17.64 15.82
CA ALA A 120 -0.92 -17.47 14.93
C ALA A 120 -1.30 -16.73 13.65
N LEU A 121 -2.45 -17.03 13.05
CA LEU A 121 -2.95 -16.32 11.88
C LEU A 121 -3.26 -14.87 12.20
N ALA A 122 -3.85 -14.59 13.35
CA ALA A 122 -4.09 -13.23 13.82
C ALA A 122 -2.79 -12.45 14.02
N LEU A 123 -1.75 -13.08 14.58
CA LEU A 123 -0.42 -12.49 14.75
C LEU A 123 0.23 -12.15 13.41
N ILE A 124 0.19 -13.08 12.44
CA ILE A 124 0.68 -12.85 11.09
C ILE A 124 -0.05 -11.64 10.48
N TYR A 125 -1.37 -11.62 10.56
CA TYR A 125 -2.16 -10.51 10.03
C TYR A 125 -1.81 -9.16 10.69
N ILE A 126 -1.72 -9.11 12.02
CA ILE A 126 -1.31 -7.91 12.76
C ILE A 126 0.08 -7.44 12.32
N THR A 127 1.02 -8.37 12.10
CA THR A 127 2.36 -8.04 11.59
C THR A 127 2.27 -7.33 10.24
N PHE A 128 1.46 -7.84 9.31
CA PHE A 128 1.25 -7.18 8.00
C PHE A 128 0.55 -5.83 8.12
N VAL A 129 -0.41 -5.70 9.03
CA VAL A 129 -1.06 -4.41 9.31
C VAL A 129 -0.05 -3.38 9.82
N VAL A 130 0.77 -3.74 10.80
CA VAL A 130 1.82 -2.87 11.33
C VAL A 130 2.82 -2.47 10.24
N LEU A 131 3.29 -3.42 9.44
CA LEU A 131 4.20 -3.15 8.33
C LEU A 131 3.56 -2.24 7.27
N PHE A 132 2.28 -2.46 6.96
CA PHE A 132 1.54 -1.60 6.05
C PHE A 132 1.45 -0.16 6.59
N LEU A 133 1.11 0.02 7.87
CA LEU A 133 1.06 1.34 8.49
C LEU A 133 2.42 2.03 8.50
N VAL A 134 3.49 1.29 8.84
CA VAL A 134 4.87 1.79 8.77
C VAL A 134 5.23 2.20 7.33
N ALA A 135 4.93 1.35 6.34
CA ALA A 135 5.17 1.67 4.94
C ALA A 135 4.42 2.94 4.50
N ARG A 136 3.15 3.08 4.90
CA ARG A 136 2.34 4.28 4.58
C ARG A 136 2.84 5.54 5.27
N THR A 137 3.24 5.47 6.53
CA THR A 137 3.82 6.62 7.25
C THR A 137 5.16 7.05 6.66
N LEU A 138 6.00 6.10 6.25
CA LEU A 138 7.26 6.39 5.59
C LEU A 138 7.06 6.97 4.19
N ALA A 139 6.17 6.39 3.38
CA ALA A 139 5.89 6.84 2.02
C ALA A 139 5.09 8.15 1.95
N GLY A 140 4.21 8.40 2.93
CA GLY A 140 3.31 9.56 2.96
C GLY A 140 3.95 10.89 3.41
N ARG A 141 5.23 10.88 3.81
CA ARG A 141 5.92 12.12 4.18
C ARG A 141 6.15 13.00 2.93
N ALA A 142 6.03 14.32 3.08
CA ALA A 142 6.28 15.26 2.01
C ALA A 142 7.69 15.10 1.43
N TYR A 143 7.81 15.19 0.11
CA TYR A 143 9.06 15.15 -0.63
C TYR A 143 9.69 16.56 -0.60
N GLY A 144 10.84 16.69 0.02
CA GLY A 144 11.50 17.96 0.22
C GLY A 144 12.75 18.17 -0.64
N PRO A 145 13.41 19.36 -0.52
CA PRO A 145 14.63 19.68 -1.25
C PRO A 145 15.77 18.69 -1.01
N ASP A 146 16.00 18.25 0.24
CA ASP A 146 17.02 17.24 0.57
C ASP A 146 16.75 15.91 -0.15
N ASP A 147 15.45 15.50 -0.23
CA ASP A 147 15.06 14.27 -0.93
C ASP A 147 15.29 14.42 -2.44
N ALA A 148 15.01 15.60 -3.02
CA ALA A 148 15.23 15.88 -4.44
C ALA A 148 16.72 15.81 -4.81
N LEU A 149 17.56 16.45 -4.01
CA LEU A 149 19.01 16.45 -4.22
C LEU A 149 19.59 15.04 -4.13
N ALA A 150 19.21 14.26 -3.10
CA ALA A 150 19.66 12.88 -2.94
C ALA A 150 19.22 11.99 -4.11
N ASN A 151 18.00 12.16 -4.62
CA ASN A 151 17.51 11.38 -5.77
C ASN A 151 18.13 11.82 -7.10
N ALA A 152 18.50 13.08 -7.25
CA ALA A 152 19.25 13.56 -8.41
C ALA A 152 20.65 12.90 -8.45
N LEU A 153 21.37 12.89 -7.33
CA LEU A 153 22.66 12.19 -7.19
C LEU A 153 22.52 10.68 -7.45
N GLU A 154 21.43 10.06 -6.98
CA GLU A 154 21.14 8.64 -7.27
C GLU A 154 20.90 8.41 -8.78
N SER A 155 20.30 9.38 -9.47
CA SER A 155 20.11 9.33 -10.92
C SER A 155 21.44 9.48 -11.68
N LEU A 156 22.33 10.37 -11.23
CA LEU A 156 23.68 10.51 -11.76
C LEU A 156 24.51 9.24 -11.57
N LYS A 157 24.42 8.61 -10.39
CA LYS A 157 25.02 7.28 -10.16
C LYS A 157 24.49 6.25 -11.17
N SER A 158 23.18 6.29 -11.46
CA SER A 158 22.56 5.40 -12.44
C SER A 158 23.05 5.68 -13.86
N ALA A 159 23.34 6.92 -14.21
CA ALA A 159 23.96 7.29 -15.49
C ALA A 159 25.38 6.70 -15.61
N GLY A 160 26.17 6.77 -14.55
CA GLY A 160 27.53 6.22 -14.50
C GLY A 160 27.60 4.70 -14.75
N VAL A 161 26.55 3.94 -14.44
CA VAL A 161 26.44 2.50 -14.71
C VAL A 161 25.61 2.19 -15.97
N GLY A 162 25.28 3.18 -16.80
CA GLY A 162 24.52 3.00 -18.02
C GLY A 162 23.07 2.54 -17.79
N ALA A 163 22.49 2.88 -16.63
CA ALA A 163 21.15 2.44 -16.22
C ALA A 163 20.11 3.57 -16.22
N LEU A 164 20.47 4.80 -16.63
CA LEU A 164 19.57 5.95 -16.74
C LEU A 164 19.04 6.05 -18.15
N ASP A 165 17.70 6.00 -18.33
CA ASP A 165 17.07 6.31 -19.61
C ASP A 165 16.56 7.76 -19.66
N ASP A 166 16.27 8.25 -20.89
CA ASP A 166 15.78 9.63 -21.10
C ASP A 166 14.51 9.97 -20.32
N ALA A 167 13.59 9.03 -20.17
CA ALA A 167 12.35 9.27 -19.43
C ALA A 167 12.64 9.42 -17.92
N GLN A 168 13.56 8.61 -17.40
CA GLN A 168 14.00 8.69 -16.01
C GLN A 168 14.77 10.00 -15.76
N ARG A 169 15.63 10.43 -16.69
CA ARG A 169 16.35 11.70 -16.61
C ARG A 169 15.38 12.88 -16.55
N ARG A 170 14.42 12.96 -17.48
CA ARG A 170 13.39 14.02 -17.47
C ARG A 170 12.56 14.02 -16.20
N GLU A 171 12.16 12.86 -15.69
CA GLU A 171 11.40 12.77 -14.44
C GLU A 171 12.24 13.20 -13.24
N ALA A 172 13.53 12.88 -13.19
CA ALA A 172 14.43 13.32 -12.14
C ALA A 172 14.60 14.86 -12.15
N LEU A 173 14.82 15.45 -13.34
CA LEU A 173 14.88 16.91 -13.51
C LEU A 173 13.59 17.59 -13.08
N ARG A 174 12.43 17.11 -13.55
CA ARG A 174 11.13 17.65 -13.17
C ARG A 174 10.92 17.65 -11.65
N ARG A 175 11.26 16.56 -10.96
CA ARG A 175 11.15 16.47 -9.50
C ARG A 175 12.12 17.38 -8.78
N PHE A 176 13.32 17.54 -9.32
CA PHE A 176 14.32 18.45 -8.80
C PHE A 176 13.85 19.89 -8.91
N ASP A 177 13.34 20.31 -10.07
CA ASP A 177 12.83 21.66 -10.30
C ASP A 177 11.60 21.99 -9.44
N VAL A 178 10.68 21.02 -9.25
CA VAL A 178 9.50 21.19 -8.38
C VAL A 178 9.88 21.36 -6.90
N ALA A 179 10.89 20.62 -6.44
CA ALA A 179 11.34 20.69 -5.05
C ALA A 179 12.27 21.90 -4.79
N ALA A 180 12.81 22.49 -5.85
CA ALA A 180 13.67 23.68 -5.88
C ALA A 180 14.73 23.71 -4.77
N PRO A 181 15.67 22.72 -4.70
CA PRO A 181 16.75 22.79 -3.75
C PRO A 181 17.66 23.98 -4.07
N GLU A 182 18.09 24.68 -3.03
CA GLU A 182 18.86 25.93 -3.16
C GLU A 182 20.36 25.67 -2.91
N GLY A 183 21.20 26.51 -3.51
CA GLY A 183 22.64 26.58 -3.30
C GLY A 183 23.47 26.11 -4.50
N GLU A 184 24.71 26.61 -4.58
CA GLU A 184 25.65 26.36 -5.68
C GLU A 184 25.83 24.85 -6.00
N PHE A 185 25.84 24.01 -4.96
CA PHE A 185 25.94 22.55 -5.15
C PHE A 185 24.68 22.00 -5.86
N ALA A 186 23.51 22.50 -5.54
CA ALA A 186 22.26 22.06 -6.17
C ALA A 186 22.24 22.46 -7.65
N ASP A 187 22.72 23.67 -7.97
CA ASP A 187 22.83 24.17 -9.36
C ASP A 187 23.79 23.30 -10.18
N HIS A 188 24.96 22.93 -9.63
CA HIS A 188 25.88 22.02 -10.29
C HIS A 188 25.27 20.62 -10.51
N VAL A 189 24.56 20.08 -9.53
CA VAL A 189 23.89 18.77 -9.67
C VAL A 189 22.82 18.83 -10.76
N ARG A 190 22.07 19.94 -10.87
CA ARG A 190 21.09 20.14 -11.93
C ARG A 190 21.72 20.14 -13.32
N VAL A 191 22.84 20.85 -13.52
CA VAL A 191 23.59 20.87 -14.78
C VAL A 191 24.09 19.49 -15.13
N LEU A 192 24.77 18.82 -14.20
CA LEU A 192 25.25 17.44 -14.39
C LEU A 192 24.14 16.46 -14.76
N LEU A 193 22.96 16.61 -14.16
CA LEU A 193 21.81 15.76 -14.46
C LEU A 193 21.22 16.04 -15.84
N SER A 194 21.23 17.31 -16.31
CA SER A 194 20.78 17.69 -17.65
C SER A 194 21.69 17.10 -18.73
N ASP A 195 23.00 17.10 -18.48
CA ASP A 195 24.04 16.66 -19.42
C ASP A 195 24.37 15.16 -19.29
N ALA A 196 23.79 14.48 -18.27
CA ALA A 196 24.05 13.07 -18.02
C ALA A 196 23.71 12.20 -19.24
N PRO A 197 24.60 11.27 -19.64
CA PRO A 197 24.34 10.38 -20.75
C PRO A 197 23.15 9.47 -20.44
N ALA A 198 22.19 9.44 -21.35
CA ALA A 198 21.02 8.58 -21.26
C ALA A 198 21.19 7.36 -22.17
N SER A 199 20.94 6.20 -21.62
CA SER A 199 20.90 4.96 -22.38
C SER A 199 19.62 4.87 -23.22
N PRO A 200 19.68 4.21 -24.39
CA PRO A 200 18.48 4.01 -25.20
C PRO A 200 17.39 3.29 -24.38
N PRO A 201 16.09 3.62 -24.60
CA PRO A 201 15.01 3.04 -23.83
C PRO A 201 14.97 1.53 -24.04
N ARG A 202 15.09 0.78 -22.94
CA ARG A 202 14.95 -0.68 -22.98
C ARG A 202 13.50 -1.05 -23.23
N PRO A 203 13.21 -2.00 -24.14
CA PRO A 203 11.84 -2.45 -24.36
C PRO A 203 11.27 -3.00 -23.05
N PRO A 204 10.02 -2.68 -22.71
CA PRO A 204 9.41 -3.16 -21.47
C PRO A 204 9.33 -4.68 -21.48
N GLY A 205 9.85 -5.32 -20.42
CA GLY A 205 9.73 -6.76 -20.22
C GLY A 205 8.27 -7.24 -20.18
N PRO A 206 7.99 -8.54 -20.31
CA PRO A 206 6.63 -9.08 -20.39
C PRO A 206 5.80 -8.72 -19.16
N TRP A 207 6.39 -8.72 -17.98
CA TRP A 207 5.73 -8.33 -16.74
C TRP A 207 5.31 -6.85 -16.73
N ARG A 208 6.19 -5.96 -17.17
CA ARG A 208 5.88 -4.53 -17.29
C ARG A 208 4.78 -4.28 -18.33
N ARG A 209 4.77 -5.02 -19.44
CA ARG A 209 3.69 -4.96 -20.44
C ARG A 209 2.35 -5.40 -19.86
N LEU A 210 2.35 -6.45 -19.02
CA LEU A 210 1.16 -6.91 -18.32
C LEU A 210 0.67 -5.84 -17.32
N GLN A 211 1.55 -5.30 -16.48
CA GLN A 211 1.22 -4.23 -15.53
C GLN A 211 0.63 -3.00 -16.22
N VAL A 212 1.23 -2.56 -17.35
CA VAL A 212 0.71 -1.42 -18.12
C VAL A 212 -0.67 -1.73 -18.67
N ARG A 213 -0.89 -2.93 -19.22
CA ARG A 213 -2.21 -3.35 -19.74
C ARG A 213 -3.26 -3.44 -18.64
N VAL A 214 -2.93 -4.05 -17.50
CA VAL A 214 -3.85 -4.16 -16.35
C VAL A 214 -4.20 -2.76 -15.84
N ARG A 215 -3.18 -1.90 -15.66
CA ARG A 215 -3.39 -0.52 -15.24
C ARG A 215 -4.25 0.28 -16.21
N ALA A 216 -4.00 0.15 -17.52
CA ALA A 216 -4.79 0.83 -18.54
C ALA A 216 -6.26 0.37 -18.53
N ARG A 217 -6.50 -0.95 -18.40
CA ARG A 217 -7.86 -1.50 -18.26
C ARG A 217 -8.54 -1.02 -16.98
N TYR A 218 -7.80 -1.00 -15.87
CA TYR A 218 -8.32 -0.50 -14.59
C TYR A 218 -8.70 0.98 -14.68
N VAL A 219 -7.83 1.83 -15.24
CA VAL A 219 -8.11 3.27 -15.44
C VAL A 219 -9.30 3.45 -16.38
N ALA A 220 -9.37 2.70 -17.50
CA ALA A 220 -10.53 2.74 -18.39
C ALA A 220 -11.83 2.33 -17.69
N TRP A 221 -11.77 1.34 -16.81
CA TRP A 221 -12.93 0.90 -16.02
C TRP A 221 -13.30 1.91 -14.92
N SER A 222 -12.32 2.57 -14.27
CA SER A 222 -12.57 3.55 -13.20
C SER A 222 -13.38 4.77 -13.66
N HIS A 223 -13.40 5.06 -14.97
CA HIS A 223 -14.25 6.10 -15.56
C HIS A 223 -15.65 5.61 -15.94
N ARG A 224 -15.94 4.31 -15.83
CA ARG A 224 -17.25 3.75 -16.17
C ARG A 224 -18.22 3.84 -14.99
N ARG A 225 -19.52 3.98 -15.29
CA ARG A 225 -20.58 3.96 -14.28
C ARG A 225 -20.60 2.67 -13.45
N SER A 226 -20.24 1.54 -14.07
CA SER A 226 -20.13 0.24 -13.38
C SER A 226 -19.13 0.26 -12.21
N PHE A 227 -18.06 1.03 -12.31
CA PHE A 227 -17.09 1.19 -11.22
C PHE A 227 -17.72 1.83 -9.97
N THR A 228 -18.46 2.91 -10.17
CA THR A 228 -19.21 3.58 -9.07
C THR A 228 -20.26 2.67 -8.47
N ILE A 229 -21.03 1.98 -9.32
CA ILE A 229 -22.05 1.02 -8.86
C ILE A 229 -21.41 -0.11 -8.04
N THR A 230 -20.26 -0.65 -8.44
CA THR A 230 -19.55 -1.69 -7.67
C THR A 230 -19.21 -1.21 -6.26
N ILE A 231 -18.70 0.02 -6.12
CA ILE A 231 -18.41 0.63 -4.82
C ILE A 231 -19.68 0.78 -3.99
N GLU A 232 -20.74 1.33 -4.56
CA GLU A 232 -22.01 1.57 -3.88
C GLU A 232 -22.66 0.27 -3.40
N VAL A 233 -22.71 -0.75 -4.27
CA VAL A 233 -23.26 -2.08 -3.93
C VAL A 233 -22.45 -2.74 -2.81
N PHE A 234 -21.13 -2.68 -2.88
CA PHE A 234 -20.27 -3.24 -1.84
C PHE A 234 -20.58 -2.61 -0.47
N PHE A 235 -20.61 -1.27 -0.40
CA PHE A 235 -20.88 -0.59 0.87
C PHE A 235 -22.32 -0.77 1.35
N PHE A 236 -23.27 -0.89 0.44
CA PHE A 236 -24.65 -1.25 0.80
C PHE A 236 -24.72 -2.65 1.42
N LEU A 237 -24.07 -3.64 0.81
CA LEU A 237 -24.00 -5.00 1.35
C LEU A 237 -23.26 -5.05 2.69
N MET A 238 -22.18 -4.29 2.82
CA MET A 238 -21.44 -4.17 4.07
C MET A 238 -22.31 -3.56 5.17
N ALA A 239 -23.07 -2.49 4.90
CA ALA A 239 -24.00 -1.89 5.86
C ALA A 239 -25.13 -2.86 6.24
N ALA A 240 -25.69 -3.56 5.27
CA ALA A 240 -26.75 -4.55 5.51
C ALA A 240 -26.25 -5.72 6.36
N SER A 241 -25.04 -6.23 6.10
CA SER A 241 -24.46 -7.32 6.89
C SER A 241 -24.15 -6.90 8.34
N THR A 242 -23.65 -5.67 8.54
CA THR A 242 -23.38 -5.14 9.89
C THR A 242 -24.66 -4.92 10.67
N LEU A 243 -25.72 -4.42 10.02
CA LEU A 243 -27.03 -4.22 10.64
C LEU A 243 -27.69 -5.56 10.97
N GLY A 244 -27.66 -6.52 10.05
CA GLY A 244 -28.15 -7.88 10.27
C GLY A 244 -27.45 -8.58 11.43
N GLY A 245 -26.12 -8.46 11.52
CA GLY A 245 -25.32 -8.98 12.62
C GLY A 245 -25.67 -8.32 13.96
N ALA A 246 -25.88 -7.01 13.99
CA ALA A 246 -26.27 -6.28 15.20
C ALA A 246 -27.67 -6.69 15.68
N ILE A 247 -28.63 -6.91 14.78
CA ILE A 247 -29.97 -7.39 15.09
C ILE A 247 -29.91 -8.83 15.62
N GLY A 248 -29.16 -9.73 14.98
CA GLY A 248 -28.98 -11.13 15.43
C GLY A 248 -28.44 -11.20 16.86
N VAL A 249 -27.41 -10.41 17.18
CA VAL A 249 -26.88 -10.31 18.56
C VAL A 249 -27.92 -9.81 19.56
N SER A 250 -28.85 -8.95 19.15
CA SER A 250 -29.90 -8.39 20.02
C SER A 250 -31.06 -9.38 20.25
N VAL A 251 -31.29 -10.29 19.29
CA VAL A 251 -32.38 -11.27 19.37
C VAL A 251 -31.99 -12.54 20.14
N ASP A 252 -30.77 -13.01 19.94
CA ASP A 252 -30.28 -14.26 20.54
C ASP A 252 -29.74 -14.10 21.97
N GLY A 253 -29.80 -12.89 22.55
CA GLY A 253 -29.33 -12.59 23.90
C GLY A 253 -27.83 -12.47 24.01
N PRO A 254 -27.22 -12.38 25.24
CA PRO A 254 -25.83 -12.04 25.47
C PRO A 254 -24.87 -13.20 25.15
N GLY A 255 -24.98 -13.82 23.98
CA GLY A 255 -24.11 -14.92 23.53
C GLY A 255 -22.65 -14.51 23.25
N ILE A 256 -22.34 -13.20 23.13
CA ILE A 256 -20.98 -12.72 22.91
C ILE A 256 -20.23 -12.65 24.24
N THR A 257 -19.59 -13.75 24.61
CA THR A 257 -18.87 -13.86 25.89
C THR A 257 -17.39 -13.47 25.78
N LYS A 258 -16.77 -13.67 24.62
CA LYS A 258 -15.32 -13.45 24.44
C LYS A 258 -15.01 -11.96 24.16
N PRO A 259 -14.00 -11.37 24.84
CA PRO A 259 -13.62 -9.96 24.63
C PRO A 259 -13.27 -9.63 23.16
N SER A 260 -12.65 -10.55 22.43
CA SER A 260 -12.28 -10.36 21.01
C SER A 260 -13.50 -10.23 20.10
N GLU A 261 -14.59 -10.95 20.40
CA GLU A 261 -15.86 -10.88 19.66
C GLU A 261 -16.55 -9.52 19.88
N LYS A 262 -16.52 -9.03 21.11
CA LYS A 262 -17.06 -7.70 21.46
C LYS A 262 -16.33 -6.59 20.69
N VAL A 263 -14.99 -6.63 20.66
CA VAL A 263 -14.20 -5.64 19.93
C VAL A 263 -14.51 -5.68 18.44
N ALA A 264 -14.59 -6.85 17.82
CA ALA A 264 -14.91 -6.99 16.41
C ALA A 264 -16.33 -6.49 16.10
N THR A 265 -17.32 -6.81 16.95
CA THR A 265 -18.71 -6.36 16.80
C THR A 265 -18.80 -4.84 16.91
N TYR A 266 -18.18 -4.23 17.92
CA TYR A 266 -18.19 -2.77 18.05
C TYR A 266 -17.51 -2.09 16.87
N ALA A 267 -16.37 -2.62 16.40
CA ALA A 267 -15.68 -2.10 15.22
C ALA A 267 -16.56 -2.22 13.95
N ALA A 268 -17.26 -3.34 13.77
CA ALA A 268 -18.17 -3.52 12.66
C ALA A 268 -19.35 -2.52 12.72
N VAL A 269 -19.92 -2.29 13.89
CA VAL A 269 -20.99 -1.28 14.09
C VAL A 269 -20.46 0.12 13.75
N VAL A 270 -19.28 0.50 14.26
CA VAL A 270 -18.68 1.79 13.93
C VAL A 270 -18.45 1.93 12.42
N ALA A 271 -17.89 0.91 11.78
CA ALA A 271 -17.71 0.90 10.33
C ALA A 271 -19.06 1.05 9.59
N GLY A 272 -20.11 0.34 10.03
CA GLY A 272 -21.46 0.46 9.48
C GLY A 272 -22.03 1.87 9.60
N VAL A 273 -21.89 2.52 10.76
CA VAL A 273 -22.30 3.92 10.97
C VAL A 273 -21.56 4.86 10.00
N LEU A 274 -20.25 4.69 9.82
CA LEU A 274 -19.48 5.51 8.88
C LEU A 274 -19.94 5.30 7.42
N VAL A 275 -20.32 4.08 7.05
CA VAL A 275 -20.92 3.79 5.74
C VAL A 275 -22.24 4.52 5.57
N ILE A 276 -23.14 4.49 6.56
CA ILE A 276 -24.41 5.19 6.53
C ILE A 276 -24.20 6.71 6.38
N VAL A 277 -23.25 7.30 7.13
CA VAL A 277 -22.87 8.71 6.98
C VAL A 277 -22.36 8.99 5.57
N GLY A 278 -21.55 8.10 5.01
CA GLY A 278 -21.06 8.19 3.63
C GLY A 278 -22.21 8.19 2.62
N ILE A 279 -23.17 7.26 2.74
CA ILE A 279 -24.34 7.17 1.86
C ILE A 279 -25.19 8.44 1.96
N ALA A 280 -25.46 8.94 3.17
CA ALA A 280 -26.23 10.17 3.38
C ALA A 280 -25.58 11.40 2.72
N ARG A 281 -24.26 11.44 2.63
CA ARG A 281 -23.48 12.53 2.00
C ARG A 281 -23.27 12.35 0.50
N LEU A 282 -23.51 11.18 -0.05
CA LEU A 282 -23.18 10.83 -1.44
C LEU A 282 -23.82 11.78 -2.47
N ARG A 283 -25.05 12.21 -2.22
CA ARG A 283 -25.78 13.13 -3.10
C ARG A 283 -25.33 14.60 -2.98
N ARG A 284 -24.78 15.00 -1.83
CA ARG A 284 -24.39 16.39 -1.55
C ARG A 284 -22.91 16.68 -1.82
N ASN A 285 -22.05 15.74 -1.43
CA ASN A 285 -20.60 15.86 -1.56
C ASN A 285 -19.98 14.48 -1.75
N ARG A 286 -19.73 14.12 -3.00
CA ARG A 286 -19.20 12.82 -3.39
C ARG A 286 -17.82 12.55 -2.82
N LEU A 287 -16.93 13.57 -2.82
CA LEU A 287 -15.58 13.45 -2.27
C LEU A 287 -15.62 13.15 -0.76
N ALA A 288 -16.46 13.87 -0.01
CA ALA A 288 -16.64 13.63 1.42
C ALA A 288 -17.19 12.23 1.68
N ALA A 289 -18.18 11.76 0.89
CA ALA A 289 -18.72 10.41 0.99
C ALA A 289 -17.65 9.33 0.79
N LEU A 290 -16.84 9.43 -0.26
CA LEU A 290 -15.76 8.51 -0.55
C LEU A 290 -14.72 8.45 0.59
N ARG A 291 -14.39 9.58 1.21
CA ARG A 291 -13.50 9.64 2.38
C ARG A 291 -14.12 8.95 3.61
N TRP A 292 -15.44 9.00 3.79
CA TRP A 292 -16.13 8.23 4.85
C TRP A 292 -16.10 6.72 4.56
N PHE A 293 -16.28 6.31 3.32
CA PHE A 293 -16.16 4.91 2.90
C PHE A 293 -14.73 4.38 3.10
N GLU A 294 -13.71 5.18 2.79
CA GLU A 294 -12.32 4.80 3.05
C GLU A 294 -12.07 4.55 4.54
N ARG A 295 -12.56 5.43 5.42
CA ARG A 295 -12.41 5.28 6.88
C ARG A 295 -13.14 4.03 7.41
N ALA A 296 -14.36 3.78 6.95
CA ALA A 296 -15.12 2.59 7.31
C ALA A 296 -14.36 1.32 6.94
N LEU A 297 -13.86 1.27 5.72
CA LEU A 297 -13.13 0.12 5.19
C LEU A 297 -11.80 -0.09 5.90
N LEU A 298 -11.09 0.97 6.27
CA LEU A 298 -9.88 0.87 7.09
C LEU A 298 -10.17 0.26 8.47
N ILE A 299 -11.25 0.66 9.15
CA ILE A 299 -11.65 0.06 10.42
C ILE A 299 -11.97 -1.43 10.22
N TRP A 300 -12.71 -1.76 9.15
CA TRP A 300 -13.03 -3.14 8.81
C TRP A 300 -11.78 -3.98 8.60
N ILE A 301 -10.87 -3.54 7.72
CA ILE A 301 -9.61 -4.24 7.44
C ILE A 301 -8.73 -4.32 8.70
N LEU A 302 -8.59 -3.24 9.47
CA LEU A 302 -7.64 -3.20 10.58
C LEU A 302 -8.12 -3.94 11.84
N VAL A 303 -9.43 -4.02 12.05
CA VAL A 303 -9.97 -4.58 13.30
C VAL A 303 -10.84 -5.80 13.05
N VAL A 304 -11.88 -5.69 12.19
CA VAL A 304 -12.82 -6.79 11.97
C VAL A 304 -12.15 -7.97 11.28
N GLN A 305 -11.26 -7.69 10.33
CA GLN A 305 -10.55 -8.73 9.57
C GLN A 305 -9.64 -9.60 10.47
N VAL A 306 -9.07 -9.04 11.55
CA VAL A 306 -8.32 -9.84 12.56
C VAL A 306 -9.20 -10.95 13.12
N TYR A 307 -10.45 -10.61 13.45
CA TYR A 307 -11.40 -11.57 13.97
C TYR A 307 -11.87 -12.58 12.91
N MET A 308 -12.06 -12.14 11.65
CA MET A 308 -12.37 -13.02 10.53
C MET A 308 -11.28 -14.06 10.29
N PHE A 309 -10.00 -13.68 10.39
CA PHE A 309 -8.89 -14.63 10.33
C PHE A 309 -8.93 -15.66 11.46
N LYS A 310 -9.36 -15.24 12.65
CA LYS A 310 -9.53 -16.15 13.78
C LYS A 310 -10.67 -17.16 13.56
N GLN A 311 -11.77 -16.74 12.92
CA GLN A 311 -12.94 -17.60 12.72
C GLN A 311 -12.86 -18.45 11.45
N MET A 312 -12.48 -17.83 10.34
CA MET A 312 -12.55 -18.43 9.00
C MET A 312 -11.18 -18.86 8.45
N GLN A 313 -10.11 -18.60 9.19
CA GLN A 313 -8.74 -18.98 8.82
C GLN A 313 -8.38 -18.57 7.39
N LEU A 314 -8.01 -19.52 6.52
CA LEU A 314 -7.59 -19.25 5.16
C LEU A 314 -8.71 -18.63 4.29
N ALA A 315 -9.98 -18.94 4.56
CA ALA A 315 -11.11 -18.34 3.82
C ALA A 315 -11.20 -16.82 4.02
N ALA A 316 -10.73 -16.30 5.17
CA ALA A 316 -10.65 -14.85 5.41
C ALA A 316 -9.68 -14.12 4.46
N VAL A 317 -8.72 -14.83 3.83
CA VAL A 317 -7.82 -14.24 2.81
C VAL A 317 -8.60 -13.75 1.59
N ILE A 318 -9.63 -14.48 1.18
CA ILE A 318 -10.49 -14.08 0.06
C ILE A 318 -11.22 -12.79 0.41
N GLY A 319 -11.80 -12.71 1.61
CA GLY A 319 -12.43 -11.49 2.13
C GLY A 319 -11.47 -10.31 2.13
N LEU A 320 -10.27 -10.49 2.69
CA LEU A 320 -9.24 -9.46 2.71
C LEU A 320 -8.84 -9.01 1.29
N ALA A 321 -8.72 -9.93 0.34
CA ALA A 321 -8.40 -9.58 -1.05
C ALA A 321 -9.49 -8.71 -1.68
N VAL A 322 -10.76 -9.00 -1.42
CA VAL A 322 -11.90 -8.18 -1.84
C VAL A 322 -11.86 -6.82 -1.17
N ASP A 323 -11.64 -6.75 0.14
CA ASP A 323 -11.58 -5.51 0.90
C ASP A 323 -10.46 -4.59 0.40
N LEU A 324 -9.25 -5.14 0.17
CA LEU A 324 -8.12 -4.40 -0.38
C LEU A 324 -8.37 -3.92 -1.81
N PHE A 325 -9.05 -4.73 -2.63
CA PHE A 325 -9.44 -4.34 -3.98
C PHE A 325 -10.42 -3.17 -3.95
N ILE A 326 -11.47 -3.23 -3.12
CA ILE A 326 -12.42 -2.14 -2.94
C ILE A 326 -11.74 -0.89 -2.36
N TRP A 327 -10.81 -1.05 -1.42
CA TRP A 327 -10.02 0.07 -0.90
C TRP A 327 -9.21 0.76 -2.00
N ALA A 328 -8.57 0.00 -2.88
CA ALA A 328 -7.86 0.56 -4.04
C ALA A 328 -8.82 1.30 -5.00
N MET A 329 -10.04 0.77 -5.21
CA MET A 329 -11.09 1.43 -5.99
C MET A 329 -11.51 2.76 -5.36
N VAL A 330 -11.82 2.78 -4.06
CA VAL A 330 -12.21 4.00 -3.33
C VAL A 330 -11.12 5.06 -3.40
N ARG A 331 -9.86 4.68 -3.18
CA ARG A 331 -8.72 5.61 -3.30
C ARG A 331 -8.56 6.18 -4.72
N SER A 332 -8.77 5.36 -5.73
CA SER A 332 -8.75 5.83 -7.12
C SER A 332 -9.89 6.80 -7.41
N ALA A 333 -11.09 6.51 -6.88
CA ALA A 333 -12.24 7.40 -7.00
C ALA A 333 -11.99 8.75 -6.29
N ILE A 334 -11.39 8.74 -5.10
CA ILE A 334 -10.99 9.96 -4.37
C ILE A 334 -10.02 10.78 -5.22
N ALA A 335 -8.96 10.16 -5.77
CA ALA A 335 -7.97 10.87 -6.58
C ALA A 335 -8.55 11.47 -7.87
N ILE A 336 -9.54 10.81 -8.48
CA ILE A 336 -10.26 11.34 -9.66
C ILE A 336 -11.10 12.54 -9.26
N GLU A 337 -11.84 12.45 -8.16
CA GLU A 337 -12.73 13.51 -7.70
C GLU A 337 -11.96 14.73 -7.19
N GLU A 338 -10.84 14.55 -6.50
CA GLU A 338 -9.93 15.65 -6.09
C GLU A 338 -9.40 16.42 -7.29
N ARG A 339 -9.00 15.73 -8.36
CA ARG A 339 -8.57 16.39 -9.61
C ARG A 339 -9.70 17.17 -10.27
N ARG A 340 -10.94 16.65 -10.21
CA ARG A 340 -12.10 17.32 -10.78
C ARG A 340 -12.39 18.63 -10.05
N VAL A 341 -12.37 18.63 -8.72
CA VAL A 341 -12.57 19.82 -7.89
C VAL A 341 -11.52 20.89 -8.18
N LEU A 342 -10.23 20.50 -8.30
CA LEU A 342 -9.15 21.43 -8.62
C LEU A 342 -9.31 22.07 -10.01
N LEU A 343 -9.79 21.32 -11.01
CA LEU A 343 -10.02 21.84 -12.36
C LEU A 343 -11.22 22.75 -12.43
N ASP A 344 -12.25 22.52 -11.60
CA ASP A 344 -13.43 23.39 -11.51
C ASP A 344 -13.08 24.72 -10.79
N GLU A 345 -12.16 24.72 -9.82
CA GLU A 345 -11.66 25.92 -9.14
C GLU A 345 -10.78 26.81 -10.05
N ASP A 346 -10.01 26.19 -10.97
CA ASP A 346 -9.17 26.90 -11.94
C ASP A 346 -9.96 27.41 -13.17
N SER A 347 -11.25 27.11 -13.30
CA SER A 347 -12.08 27.60 -14.39
C SER A 347 -12.35 29.09 -14.17
N PRO A 348 -12.01 30.00 -15.15
CA PRO A 348 -12.23 31.43 -14.98
C PRO A 348 -13.73 31.70 -14.78
N VAL A 349 -14.04 32.43 -13.71
CA VAL A 349 -15.39 32.96 -13.47
C VAL A 349 -15.86 33.66 -14.74
N PRO A 350 -16.99 33.29 -15.36
CA PRO A 350 -17.49 33.99 -16.52
C PRO A 350 -17.63 35.46 -16.15
N ALA A 351 -17.02 36.33 -16.95
CA ALA A 351 -17.11 37.76 -16.76
C ALA A 351 -18.60 38.13 -16.69
N PRO A 352 -19.01 39.02 -15.74
CA PRO A 352 -20.40 39.45 -15.66
C PRO A 352 -20.80 40.02 -17.03
N GLU A 353 -21.84 39.40 -17.59
CA GLU A 353 -22.46 39.81 -18.86
C GLU A 353 -22.70 41.33 -18.80
N ALA A 354 -22.00 42.09 -19.67
CA ALA A 354 -22.11 43.54 -19.70
C ALA A 354 -23.59 43.88 -19.92
N ALA A 355 -24.19 44.54 -18.94
CA ALA A 355 -25.55 45.01 -19.04
C ALA A 355 -25.68 45.84 -20.33
N GLU A 356 -26.56 45.42 -21.25
CA GLU A 356 -26.94 46.16 -22.41
C GLU A 356 -27.40 47.57 -21.99
N PRO A 357 -26.89 48.64 -22.59
CA PRO A 357 -27.39 49.97 -22.31
C PRO A 357 -28.84 50.07 -22.80
N LEU A 358 -29.77 50.35 -21.87
CA LEU A 358 -31.13 50.69 -22.18
C LEU A 358 -31.13 51.85 -23.16
N ALA A 359 -31.53 51.58 -24.40
CA ALA A 359 -31.82 52.60 -25.39
C ALA A 359 -33.04 53.45 -24.96
N THR A 360 -32.82 54.68 -24.68
CA THR A 360 -33.86 55.69 -24.56
C THR A 360 -34.33 56.19 -25.94
#